data_d1f50630bb312959497b16498181affe
#
_entry.id   d1f50630bb312959497b16498181affe
#
_cell.length_a   1.000
_cell.length_b   1.000
_cell.length_c   1.000
_cell.angle_alpha   90.00
_cell.angle_beta   90.00
_cell.angle_gamma   90.00
#
_symmetry.space_group_name_H-M   'P 1'
#
loop_
_entity.id
_entity.type
_entity.pdbx_description
1 polymer ?
#
loop_
_entity_poly.entity_id
_entity_poly.type
_entity_poly.pdbx_seq_one_letter_code
_entity_poly.pdbx_strand_id
1 'polypeptide(L)'
;MLLDFTVANYCCYAEEVTLDLTRGSLKTLTPRGGSSWREQTWRVSAIFGANASGNSTLLDALNCLHHAIGGQRDILYQPISLDHDHAAQPSRFSIGFTHENERYSYSVEVHRWGVSREELWAAGQRWRKVFVRTQG
;
A
#
# COMPACT_ATOMS: atom_id res chain seq x y z
N MET A 1 -7.83 -6.31 -8.81
CA MET A 1 -6.48 -6.30 -9.44
C MET A 1 -5.65 -5.23 -8.77
N LEU A 2 -4.42 -5.55 -8.39
CA LEU A 2 -3.49 -4.61 -7.75
C LEU A 2 -3.00 -3.56 -8.77
N LEU A 3 -3.05 -2.28 -8.40
CA LEU A 3 -2.51 -1.18 -9.18
C LEU A 3 -1.18 -0.67 -8.63
N ASP A 4 -1.13 -0.43 -7.33
CA ASP A 4 0.07 0.04 -6.65
C ASP A 4 0.08 -0.40 -5.17
N PHE A 5 1.26 -0.38 -4.59
CA PHE A 5 1.48 -0.67 -3.18
C PHE A 5 2.57 0.23 -2.64
N THR A 6 2.30 0.88 -1.53
CA THR A 6 3.24 1.76 -0.83
C THR A 6 3.40 1.32 0.62
N VAL A 7 4.63 1.29 1.08
CA VAL A 7 4.97 0.99 2.47
C VAL A 7 5.99 2.02 2.99
N ALA A 8 5.85 2.42 4.24
CA ALA A 8 6.76 3.34 4.90
C ALA A 8 6.99 2.92 6.36
N ASN A 9 8.18 3.18 6.86
CA ASN A 9 8.63 2.82 8.20
C ASN A 9 8.39 1.33 8.51
N TYR A 10 8.91 0.47 7.67
CA TYR A 10 8.76 -0.98 7.78
C TYR A 10 10.10 -1.68 7.54
N CYS A 11 10.56 -2.46 8.51
CA CYS A 11 11.82 -3.22 8.47
C CYS A 11 13.02 -2.36 8.09
N CYS A 12 13.49 -2.43 6.85
CA CYS A 12 14.64 -1.66 6.33
C CYS A 12 14.23 -0.35 5.65
N TYR A 13 12.94 -0.07 5.50
CA TYR A 13 12.44 1.14 4.85
C TYR A 13 12.11 2.22 5.88
N ALA A 14 12.90 3.28 5.97
CA ALA A 14 12.55 4.48 6.72
C ALA A 14 11.52 5.31 5.96
N GLU A 15 11.82 5.60 4.70
CA GLU A 15 10.98 6.40 3.80
C GLU A 15 9.97 5.54 3.03
N GLU A 16 9.07 6.19 2.31
CA GLU A 16 8.11 5.52 1.44
C GLU A 16 8.78 4.78 0.28
N VAL A 17 8.35 3.55 0.07
CA VAL A 17 8.70 2.74 -1.11
C VAL A 17 7.41 2.33 -1.80
N THR A 18 7.32 2.58 -3.09
CA THR A 18 6.14 2.29 -3.91
C THR A 18 6.44 1.29 -5.02
N LEU A 19 5.62 0.25 -5.10
CA LEU A 19 5.52 -0.62 -6.28
C LEU A 19 4.32 -0.15 -7.11
N ASP A 20 4.58 0.36 -8.30
CA ASP A 20 3.55 0.85 -9.21
C ASP A 20 3.45 -0.09 -10.42
N LEU A 21 2.29 -0.71 -10.59
CA LEU A 21 2.01 -1.65 -11.66
C LEU A 21 1.23 -1.00 -12.81
N THR A 22 0.86 0.28 -12.69
CA THR A 22 0.16 0.98 -13.75
C THR A 22 1.10 1.43 -14.86
N ARG A 23 0.59 1.45 -16.09
CA ARG A 23 1.36 1.94 -17.23
C ARG A 23 1.50 3.46 -17.18
N GLY A 24 2.74 3.95 -17.14
CA GLY A 24 3.03 5.37 -17.07
C GLY A 24 2.64 6.03 -15.72
N SER A 25 2.69 5.27 -14.61
CA SER A 25 2.41 5.78 -13.26
C SER A 25 1.08 6.51 -13.17
N LEU A 26 0.02 5.85 -13.58
CA LEU A 26 -1.33 6.41 -13.65
C LEU A 26 -1.89 6.73 -12.27
N LYS A 27 -2.07 8.02 -11.99
CA LYS A 27 -2.72 8.55 -10.77
C LYS A 27 -4.19 8.95 -11.01
N THR A 28 -4.71 8.73 -12.20
CA THR A 28 -6.07 9.14 -12.59
C THR A 28 -7.14 8.31 -11.91
N LEU A 29 -8.33 8.89 -11.75
CA LEU A 29 -9.50 8.20 -11.15
C LEU A 29 -10.03 7.11 -12.07
N THR A 30 -9.90 7.32 -13.38
CA THR A 30 -10.38 6.40 -14.41
C THR A 30 -9.25 6.05 -15.39
N PRO A 31 -9.34 4.91 -16.10
CA PRO A 31 -8.38 4.58 -17.15
C PRO A 31 -8.39 5.61 -18.28
N ARG A 32 -7.25 5.79 -18.92
CA ARG A 32 -7.12 6.73 -20.04
C ARG A 32 -7.90 6.26 -21.28
N GLY A 33 -8.51 7.22 -21.99
CA GLY A 33 -9.02 7.03 -23.35
C GLY A 33 -10.09 5.96 -23.49
N GLY A 34 -10.93 5.75 -22.48
CA GLY A 34 -11.96 4.72 -22.53
C GLY A 34 -11.47 3.27 -22.43
N SER A 35 -10.17 3.08 -22.14
CA SER A 35 -9.60 1.76 -21.88
C SER A 35 -10.03 1.23 -20.51
N SER A 36 -9.76 -0.05 -20.23
CA SER A 36 -9.97 -0.65 -18.92
C SER A 36 -8.71 -0.55 -18.06
N TRP A 37 -8.86 -0.65 -16.73
CA TRP A 37 -7.73 -0.76 -15.83
C TRP A 37 -6.81 -1.94 -16.15
N ARG A 38 -7.39 -3.03 -16.64
CA ARG A 38 -6.65 -4.22 -17.08
C ARG A 38 -5.67 -3.91 -18.22
N GLU A 39 -6.05 -3.03 -19.15
CA GLU A 39 -5.19 -2.59 -20.26
C GLU A 39 -4.12 -1.60 -19.81
N GLN A 40 -4.38 -0.84 -18.74
CA GLN A 40 -3.48 0.16 -18.18
C GLN A 40 -2.57 -0.35 -17.08
N THR A 41 -2.57 -1.65 -16.82
CA THR A 41 -1.80 -2.27 -15.73
C THR A 41 -0.91 -3.38 -16.28
N TRP A 42 0.33 -3.44 -15.78
CA TRP A 42 1.24 -4.54 -16.07
C TRP A 42 0.81 -5.79 -15.31
N ARG A 43 0.74 -6.93 -15.98
CA ARG A 43 0.37 -8.21 -15.38
C ARG A 43 1.54 -8.86 -14.63
N VAL A 44 2.75 -8.52 -15.05
CA VAL A 44 3.99 -9.06 -14.49
C VAL A 44 4.95 -7.91 -14.31
N SER A 45 5.58 -7.86 -13.17
CA SER A 45 6.64 -6.93 -12.85
C SER A 45 7.80 -7.70 -12.21
N ALA A 46 9.02 -7.29 -12.51
CA ALA A 46 10.21 -7.86 -11.89
C ALA A 46 10.90 -6.81 -11.02
N ILE A 47 11.31 -7.23 -9.83
CA ILE A 47 12.02 -6.38 -8.88
C ILE A 47 13.48 -6.81 -8.87
N PHE A 48 14.36 -5.88 -9.20
CA PHE A 48 15.81 -6.11 -9.23
C PHE A 48 16.49 -5.22 -8.20
N GLY A 49 17.56 -5.72 -7.63
CA GLY A 49 18.41 -4.97 -6.72
C GLY A 49 19.55 -5.83 -6.21
N ALA A 50 20.55 -5.16 -5.62
CA ALA A 50 21.64 -5.85 -4.94
C ALA A 50 21.11 -6.65 -3.73
N ASN A 51 21.89 -7.63 -3.27
CA ASN A 51 21.58 -8.35 -2.03
C ASN A 51 21.40 -7.34 -0.88
N ALA A 52 20.40 -7.58 -0.03
CA ALA A 52 20.01 -6.71 1.07
C ALA A 52 19.48 -5.31 0.67
N SER A 53 19.08 -5.11 -0.58
CA SER A 53 18.45 -3.84 -1.00
C SER A 53 16.96 -3.70 -0.65
N GLY A 54 16.39 -4.71 0.01
CA GLY A 54 14.99 -4.68 0.44
C GLY A 54 13.97 -5.29 -0.52
N ASN A 55 14.41 -5.94 -1.60
CA ASN A 55 13.48 -6.55 -2.59
C ASN A 55 12.51 -7.54 -1.94
N SER A 56 13.02 -8.46 -1.10
CA SER A 56 12.19 -9.41 -0.36
C SER A 56 11.29 -8.71 0.66
N THR A 57 11.78 -7.65 1.30
CA THR A 57 11.02 -6.87 2.30
C THR A 57 9.76 -6.25 1.69
N LEU A 58 9.82 -5.77 0.44
CA LEU A 58 8.65 -5.21 -0.25
C LEU A 58 7.57 -6.26 -0.46
N LEU A 59 7.96 -7.47 -0.90
CA LEU A 59 7.02 -8.58 -1.08
C LEU A 59 6.48 -9.10 0.25
N ASP A 60 7.32 -9.16 1.27
CA ASP A 60 6.91 -9.55 2.62
C ASP A 60 5.91 -8.55 3.20
N ALA A 61 6.13 -7.24 3.01
CA ALA A 61 5.20 -6.20 3.43
C ALA A 61 3.82 -6.36 2.77
N LEU A 62 3.79 -6.62 1.47
CA LEU A 62 2.54 -6.88 0.73
C LEU A 62 1.83 -8.13 1.25
N ASN A 63 2.57 -9.21 1.51
CA ASN A 63 2.04 -10.44 2.07
C ASN A 63 1.50 -10.22 3.50
N CYS A 64 2.21 -9.47 4.33
CA CYS A 64 1.75 -9.10 5.67
C CYS A 64 0.45 -8.30 5.62
N LEU A 65 0.35 -7.33 4.71
CA LEU A 65 -0.89 -6.58 4.50
C LEU A 65 -2.06 -7.49 4.09
N HIS A 66 -1.82 -8.44 3.21
CA HIS A 66 -2.81 -9.43 2.81
C HIS A 66 -3.34 -10.24 4.01
N HIS A 67 -2.44 -10.73 4.86
CA HIS A 67 -2.83 -11.46 6.08
C HIS A 67 -3.54 -10.57 7.10
N ALA A 68 -3.13 -9.31 7.22
CA ALA A 68 -3.75 -8.35 8.12
C ALA A 68 -5.19 -7.99 7.74
N ILE A 69 -5.49 -7.91 6.46
CA ILE A 69 -6.86 -7.75 5.95
C ILE A 69 -7.71 -8.96 6.35
N GLY A 70 -7.11 -10.14 6.43
CA GLY A 70 -7.74 -11.37 6.94
C GLY A 70 -7.88 -11.45 8.47
N GLY A 71 -7.37 -10.46 9.22
CA GLY A 71 -7.53 -10.36 10.67
C GLY A 71 -6.25 -10.42 11.51
N GLN A 72 -5.08 -10.72 10.93
CA GLN A 72 -3.79 -10.82 11.62
C GLN A 72 -3.03 -9.48 11.58
N ARG A 73 -3.55 -8.45 12.27
CA ARG A 73 -3.05 -7.07 12.14
C ARG A 73 -1.79 -6.76 12.95
N ASP A 74 -1.50 -7.51 13.98
CA ASP A 74 -0.32 -7.37 14.84
C ASP A 74 1.01 -7.54 14.10
N ILE A 75 1.02 -8.28 13.00
CA ILE A 75 2.20 -8.49 12.15
C ILE A 75 2.63 -7.26 11.33
N LEU A 76 1.79 -6.25 11.23
CA LEU A 76 2.07 -5.05 10.42
C LEU A 76 3.02 -4.06 11.10
N TYR A 77 3.13 -4.08 12.42
CA TYR A 77 4.01 -3.14 13.12
C TYR A 77 5.44 -3.65 13.20
N GLN A 78 6.26 -3.26 12.25
CA GLN A 78 7.69 -3.61 12.19
C GLN A 78 8.50 -2.38 11.75
N PRO A 79 8.58 -1.32 12.60
CA PRO A 79 9.29 -0.09 12.24
C PRO A 79 10.80 -0.34 12.12
N ILE A 80 11.47 0.54 11.43
CA ILE A 80 12.92 0.50 11.35
C ILE A 80 13.53 0.69 12.75
N SER A 81 14.38 -0.23 13.17
CA SER A 81 14.94 -0.25 14.52
C SER A 81 16.26 0.51 14.67
N LEU A 82 16.86 0.91 13.57
CA LEU A 82 18.18 1.57 13.56
C LEU A 82 18.11 3.08 13.82
N ASP A 83 16.91 3.65 13.77
CA ASP A 83 16.68 5.07 13.96
C ASP A 83 15.61 5.27 15.02
N HIS A 84 15.97 5.93 16.14
CA HIS A 84 15.05 6.18 17.25
C HIS A 84 13.82 7.01 16.85
N ASP A 85 14.00 7.97 15.92
CA ASP A 85 12.89 8.83 15.48
C ASP A 85 11.85 8.03 14.69
N HIS A 86 12.30 7.12 13.83
CA HIS A 86 11.41 6.24 13.07
C HIS A 86 10.83 5.10 13.91
N ALA A 87 11.56 4.62 14.91
CA ALA A 87 11.08 3.55 15.79
C ALA A 87 9.85 3.94 16.62
N ALA A 88 9.64 5.25 16.86
CA ALA A 88 8.47 5.76 17.57
C ALA A 88 7.28 6.08 16.65
N GLN A 89 7.48 6.07 15.34
CA GLN A 89 6.45 6.37 14.34
C GLN A 89 5.68 5.11 13.91
N PRO A 90 4.46 5.26 13.37
CA PRO A 90 3.72 4.12 12.84
C PRO A 90 4.35 3.54 11.58
N SER A 91 4.15 2.25 11.37
CA SER A 91 4.31 1.64 10.05
C SER A 91 3.07 1.96 9.20
N ARG A 92 3.27 2.36 7.95
CA ARG A 92 2.19 2.78 7.05
C ARG A 92 2.16 1.93 5.80
N PHE A 93 0.97 1.55 5.41
CA PHE A 93 0.71 0.75 4.21
C PHE A 93 -0.40 1.40 3.40
N SER A 94 -0.26 1.39 2.09
CA SER A 94 -1.29 1.87 1.18
C SER A 94 -1.33 0.97 -0.05
N ILE A 95 -2.52 0.64 -0.51
CA ILE A 95 -2.73 -0.21 -1.68
C ILE A 95 -3.80 0.41 -2.58
N GLY A 96 -3.49 0.54 -3.86
CA GLY A 96 -4.44 0.87 -4.91
C GLY A 96 -4.85 -0.40 -5.64
N PHE A 97 -6.13 -0.62 -5.80
CA PHE A 97 -6.65 -1.81 -6.48
C PHE A 97 -7.93 -1.51 -7.23
N THR A 98 -8.33 -2.44 -8.08
CA THR A 98 -9.61 -2.36 -8.80
C THR A 98 -10.52 -3.51 -8.43
N HIS A 99 -11.81 -3.21 -8.35
CA HIS A 99 -12.88 -4.17 -8.25
C HIS A 99 -14.02 -3.72 -9.15
N GLU A 100 -14.49 -4.60 -10.03
CA GLU A 100 -15.52 -4.28 -11.03
C GLU A 100 -15.18 -3.03 -11.87
N ASN A 101 -13.92 -2.93 -12.28
CA ASN A 101 -13.35 -1.81 -13.05
C ASN A 101 -13.39 -0.44 -12.36
N GLU A 102 -13.71 -0.39 -11.08
CA GLU A 102 -13.61 0.81 -10.25
C GLU A 102 -12.33 0.78 -9.42
N ARG A 103 -11.65 1.92 -9.33
CA ARG A 103 -10.43 2.08 -8.53
C ARG A 103 -10.75 2.35 -7.07
N TYR A 104 -10.01 1.68 -6.20
CA TYR A 104 -10.07 1.88 -4.74
C TYR A 104 -8.68 2.21 -4.20
N SER A 105 -8.65 2.96 -3.11
CA SER A 105 -7.44 3.20 -2.33
C SER A 105 -7.72 2.81 -0.88
N TYR A 106 -6.92 1.90 -0.36
CA TYR A 106 -6.95 1.48 1.03
C TYR A 106 -5.63 1.85 1.70
N SER A 107 -5.69 2.43 2.90
CA SER A 107 -4.51 2.75 3.69
C SER A 107 -4.72 2.43 5.16
N VAL A 108 -3.63 2.06 5.83
CA VAL A 108 -3.63 1.73 7.25
C VAL A 108 -2.33 2.20 7.90
N GLU A 109 -2.46 2.78 9.09
CA GLU A 109 -1.35 3.13 9.97
C GLU A 109 -1.39 2.27 11.22
N VAL A 110 -0.27 1.62 11.54
CA VAL A 110 -0.18 0.69 12.65
C VAL A 110 0.92 1.13 13.61
N HIS A 111 0.55 1.29 14.86
CA HIS A 111 1.46 1.52 15.99
C HIS A 111 1.65 0.23 16.79
N ARG A 112 2.55 0.29 17.78
CA ARG A 112 2.79 -0.81 18.71
C ARG A 112 1.52 -1.28 19.43
N TRP A 113 0.60 -0.35 19.70
CA TRP A 113 -0.66 -0.61 20.43
C TRP A 113 -1.82 -0.98 19.51
N GLY A 114 -1.65 -0.91 18.21
CA GLY A 114 -2.67 -1.27 17.22
C GLY A 114 -2.82 -0.25 16.08
N VAL A 115 -3.94 -0.33 15.38
CA VAL A 115 -4.26 0.52 14.24
C VAL A 115 -4.70 1.90 14.71
N SER A 116 -3.99 2.96 14.28
CA SER A 116 -4.35 4.35 14.56
C SER A 116 -5.30 4.93 13.52
N ARG A 117 -5.14 4.54 12.26
CA ARG A 117 -5.96 5.05 11.16
C ARG A 117 -6.13 3.98 10.09
N GLU A 118 -7.31 3.87 9.56
CA GLU A 118 -7.64 2.98 8.45
C GLU A 118 -8.66 3.67 7.55
N GLU A 119 -8.41 3.66 6.25
CA GLU A 119 -9.23 4.36 5.27
C GLU A 119 -9.47 3.50 4.04
N LEU A 120 -10.68 3.60 3.48
CA LEU A 120 -11.00 3.08 2.16
C LEU A 120 -11.72 4.17 1.36
N TRP A 121 -11.21 4.44 0.18
CA TRP A 121 -11.76 5.40 -0.76
C TRP A 121 -12.04 4.72 -2.10
N ALA A 122 -13.12 5.12 -2.75
CA ALA A 122 -13.49 4.68 -4.09
C ALA A 122 -13.38 5.85 -5.07
N ALA A 123 -12.82 5.58 -6.25
CA ALA A 123 -12.77 6.54 -7.34
C ALA A 123 -14.08 6.46 -8.13
N GLY A 124 -14.64 7.62 -8.42
CA GLY A 124 -15.74 7.77 -9.37
C GLY A 124 -15.39 8.95 -10.26
N GLN A 125 -16.27 9.93 -10.40
CA GLN A 125 -15.92 11.24 -10.97
C GLN A 125 -14.94 12.01 -10.06
N ARG A 126 -14.96 11.70 -8.78
CA ARG A 126 -14.02 12.17 -7.74
C ARG A 126 -13.87 11.10 -6.68
N TRP A 127 -12.84 11.23 -5.84
CA TRP A 127 -12.66 10.32 -4.70
C TRP A 127 -13.83 10.44 -3.73
N ARG A 128 -14.43 9.28 -3.43
CA ARG A 128 -15.53 9.12 -2.50
C ARG A 128 -15.05 8.28 -1.31
N LYS A 129 -15.23 8.81 -0.12
CA LYS A 129 -14.93 8.08 1.11
C LYS A 129 -15.90 6.92 1.28
N VAL A 130 -15.37 5.70 1.39
CA VAL A 130 -16.16 4.52 1.78
C VAL A 130 -16.20 4.43 3.29
N PHE A 131 -15.03 4.43 3.93
CA PHE A 131 -14.93 4.59 5.38
C PHE A 131 -13.59 5.22 5.78
N VAL A 132 -13.59 5.84 6.95
CA VAL A 132 -12.39 6.26 7.69
C VAL A 132 -12.62 5.88 9.15
N ARG A 133 -11.65 5.18 9.72
CA ARG A 133 -11.63 4.81 11.13
C ARG A 133 -10.34 5.32 11.76
N THR A 134 -10.48 6.04 12.85
CA THR A 134 -9.36 6.53 13.64
C THR A 134 -9.56 6.10 15.08
N GLN A 135 -8.46 5.77 15.74
CA GLN A 135 -8.47 5.58 17.18
C GLN A 135 -8.07 6.90 17.84
N GLY A 136 -9.03 7.49 18.47
CA GLY A 136 -8.85 8.70 19.28
C GLY A 136 -8.37 8.39 20.68
#